data_ecb5ee239c1632da9760f2d55c85cac3
#
_entry.id   ecb5ee239c1632da9760f2d55c85cac3
#
_cell.length_a   1.000
_cell.length_b   1.000
_cell.length_c   1.000
_cell.angle_alpha   90.00
_cell.angle_beta   90.00
_cell.angle_gamma   90.00
#
_symmetry.space_group_name_H-M   'P 1'
#
loop_
_entity.id
_entity.type
_entity.pdbx_description
1 polymer ?
#
loop_
_entity_poly.entity_id
_entity_poly.type
_entity_poly.pdbx_seq_one_letter_code
_entity_poly.pdbx_strand_id
1 'polypeptide(L)'
;MKRLNKIVALLLATSFAFTACNDDFLNTRPLGQVSEDAVWADEALAQAFVVGIYQGFGNGGFDEQMLASLTDEAIFTHPGRGITTITEARSNSADIGWVNGTLAWNQMYSRIRAANVAIAKMSDTNFPKGANTDRLIGEAKFLRAYYSHQLLRYYGGFPIIETPYTLDSETFKAPRNTFEECVNFIVKDLDEAATLLTGKSRINGRATQLAAMALKSRVLLYAASDLHDGPTAKAKSADLAGYAKIEYLAYPSGSRTERWQKAQAAAKAVLDATTGNKMGLSAPVSHAEGIQNYINNSMARSGGEAEIILGRYFINLKNENGGRQGLFNGPNGYNNWAGNTPVQLLVDDYEMMDGTKFSWSNPDQAAAPYNNRDARFYASVLYDGAQWKPRSSANQVRDPLGQIQTGTYEVTNAAGAKVTHFGLDTRNSPIEDWNGSYTGYYFRKFVDANPAIVDQNTWQQVPWPVLRYTEAVLNYVEASIELGQEEEARKWLNQIRFRVGQPAVTETGDALRQRYRNERRIEMAYEEQRYHDARRWMIAAETLGRKANG
;
A
#
# COMPACT_ATOMS: atom_id res chain seq x y z
N MET A 1 8.92 53.01 -70.88
CA MET A 1 7.77 52.10 -70.58
C MET A 1 8.20 50.71 -70.06
N LYS A 2 9.13 49.97 -70.66
CA LYS A 2 9.48 48.60 -70.20
C LYS A 2 10.11 48.51 -68.78
N ARG A 3 10.79 49.58 -68.29
CA ARG A 3 11.36 49.61 -66.92
C ARG A 3 10.31 49.94 -65.86
N LEU A 4 9.34 50.82 -66.21
CA LEU A 4 8.26 51.19 -65.29
C LEU A 4 7.33 50.00 -65.01
N ASN A 5 7.00 49.21 -66.05
CA ASN A 5 6.18 48.01 -65.89
C ASN A 5 6.85 46.90 -65.03
N LYS A 6 8.18 46.84 -65.03
CA LYS A 6 8.91 45.87 -64.13
C LYS A 6 8.89 46.33 -62.68
N ILE A 7 8.97 47.63 -62.41
CA ILE A 7 8.89 48.17 -61.04
C ILE A 7 7.49 48.04 -60.49
N VAL A 8 6.45 48.30 -61.31
CA VAL A 8 5.05 48.10 -60.91
C VAL A 8 4.73 46.62 -60.65
N ALA A 9 5.25 45.73 -61.49
CA ALA A 9 5.10 44.26 -61.26
C ALA A 9 5.83 43.78 -60.02
N LEU A 10 6.99 44.34 -59.65
CA LEU A 10 7.73 44.00 -58.45
C LEU A 10 7.03 44.53 -57.18
N LEU A 11 6.45 45.78 -57.27
CA LEU A 11 5.67 46.38 -56.18
C LEU A 11 4.33 45.63 -55.93
N LEU A 12 3.67 45.16 -57.00
CA LEU A 12 2.50 44.28 -56.86
C LEU A 12 2.84 42.91 -56.30
N ALA A 13 3.98 42.29 -56.65
CA ALA A 13 4.41 41.04 -56.12
C ALA A 13 4.82 41.13 -54.63
N THR A 14 5.39 42.26 -54.18
CA THR A 14 5.71 42.50 -52.78
C THR A 14 4.47 42.79 -51.92
N SER A 15 3.42 43.42 -52.47
CA SER A 15 2.18 43.64 -51.71
C SER A 15 1.37 42.36 -51.46
N PHE A 16 1.51 41.33 -52.30
CA PHE A 16 0.92 40.01 -52.05
C PHE A 16 1.69 39.17 -51.03
N ALA A 17 2.94 39.48 -50.72
CA ALA A 17 3.74 38.75 -49.74
C ALA A 17 3.44 39.13 -48.28
N PHE A 18 2.75 40.24 -48.03
CA PHE A 18 2.40 40.73 -46.68
C PHE A 18 1.01 40.30 -46.19
N THR A 19 0.21 39.63 -47.01
CA THR A 19 -1.14 39.19 -46.62
C THR A 19 -1.19 37.68 -46.26
N ALA A 20 -0.05 36.99 -46.18
CA ALA A 20 0.01 35.55 -46.02
C ALA A 20 0.25 35.05 -44.56
N CYS A 21 0.27 35.95 -43.58
CA CYS A 21 0.24 35.54 -42.18
C CYS A 21 -1.18 35.68 -41.64
N ASN A 22 -1.98 34.66 -41.81
CA ASN A 22 -3.20 34.51 -41.05
C ASN A 22 -2.80 33.91 -39.70
N ASP A 23 -2.92 34.66 -38.61
CA ASP A 23 -2.65 34.17 -37.23
C ASP A 23 -3.50 32.96 -36.90
N ASP A 24 -4.61 32.75 -37.60
CA ASP A 24 -5.49 31.58 -37.44
C ASP A 24 -4.82 30.24 -37.86
N PHE A 25 -3.79 30.26 -38.72
CA PHE A 25 -3.09 29.03 -39.14
C PHE A 25 -2.24 28.43 -38.01
N LEU A 26 -1.76 29.27 -37.10
CA LEU A 26 -0.98 28.84 -35.91
C LEU A 26 -1.87 28.55 -34.70
N ASN A 27 -3.13 28.99 -34.73
CA ASN A 27 -4.13 28.78 -33.68
C ASN A 27 -4.99 27.52 -33.89
N THR A 28 -4.45 26.52 -34.58
CA THR A 28 -5.14 25.24 -34.74
C THR A 28 -5.23 24.52 -33.37
N ARG A 29 -6.43 24.46 -32.79
CA ARG A 29 -6.69 23.59 -31.63
C ARG A 29 -6.51 22.15 -32.08
N PRO A 30 -5.68 21.35 -31.36
CA PRO A 30 -5.55 19.93 -31.69
C PRO A 30 -6.93 19.27 -31.62
N LEU A 31 -7.44 18.76 -32.73
CA LEU A 31 -8.77 18.11 -32.80
C LEU A 31 -8.91 16.85 -31.92
N GLY A 32 -7.80 16.31 -31.46
CA GLY A 32 -7.76 15.13 -30.57
C GLY A 32 -7.54 15.45 -29.10
N GLN A 33 -7.48 16.73 -28.69
CA GLN A 33 -7.29 17.12 -27.29
C GLN A 33 -8.43 18.03 -26.82
N VAL A 34 -8.92 17.75 -25.60
CA VAL A 34 -9.89 18.62 -24.93
C VAL A 34 -9.14 19.82 -24.37
N SER A 35 -9.56 21.04 -24.71
CA SER A 35 -8.93 22.26 -24.20
C SER A 35 -9.19 22.41 -22.69
N GLU A 36 -8.30 23.12 -21.99
CA GLU A 36 -8.47 23.41 -20.56
C GLU A 36 -9.82 24.09 -20.29
N ASP A 37 -10.19 25.08 -21.07
CA ASP A 37 -11.47 25.78 -20.92
C ASP A 37 -12.67 24.85 -21.06
N ALA A 38 -12.62 23.89 -21.98
CA ALA A 38 -13.69 22.91 -22.17
C ALA A 38 -13.80 21.96 -20.96
N VAL A 39 -12.68 21.58 -20.33
CA VAL A 39 -12.69 20.74 -19.12
C VAL A 39 -13.44 21.44 -17.99
N TRP A 40 -13.23 22.73 -17.80
CA TRP A 40 -13.81 23.47 -16.70
C TRP A 40 -15.16 24.13 -17.01
N ALA A 41 -15.62 24.02 -18.25
CA ALA A 41 -16.97 24.40 -18.66
C ALA A 41 -18.03 23.28 -18.47
N ASP A 42 -17.59 22.06 -18.16
CA ASP A 42 -18.46 20.88 -18.06
C ASP A 42 -18.10 20.04 -16.81
N GLU A 43 -19.09 19.78 -15.92
CA GLU A 43 -18.87 19.00 -14.69
C GLU A 43 -18.43 17.56 -14.99
N ALA A 44 -18.88 16.93 -16.08
CA ALA A 44 -18.49 15.55 -16.42
C ALA A 44 -17.02 15.47 -16.85
N LEU A 45 -16.53 16.47 -17.58
CA LEU A 45 -15.12 16.58 -17.93
C LEU A 45 -14.25 16.90 -16.71
N ALA A 46 -14.71 17.78 -15.82
CA ALA A 46 -14.06 18.05 -14.54
C ALA A 46 -14.00 16.77 -13.68
N GLN A 47 -15.08 15.96 -13.67
CA GLN A 47 -15.08 14.67 -13.01
C GLN A 47 -14.04 13.71 -13.61
N ALA A 48 -13.95 13.62 -14.93
CA ALA A 48 -12.95 12.78 -15.60
C ALA A 48 -11.53 13.22 -15.23
N PHE A 49 -11.26 14.52 -15.11
CA PHE A 49 -9.99 15.06 -14.64
C PHE A 49 -9.67 14.62 -13.21
N VAL A 50 -10.61 14.78 -12.26
CA VAL A 50 -10.44 14.35 -10.86
C VAL A 50 -10.22 12.83 -10.77
N VAL A 51 -10.98 12.03 -11.54
CA VAL A 51 -10.79 10.58 -11.61
C VAL A 51 -9.39 10.23 -12.11
N GLY A 52 -8.83 11.00 -13.05
CA GLY A 52 -7.46 10.83 -13.53
C GLY A 52 -6.39 10.97 -12.43
N ILE A 53 -6.66 11.73 -11.36
CA ILE A 53 -5.72 11.90 -10.24
C ILE A 53 -5.57 10.60 -9.43
N TYR A 54 -6.60 9.75 -9.37
CA TYR A 54 -6.54 8.44 -8.68
C TYR A 54 -5.53 7.46 -9.29
N GLN A 55 -5.04 7.69 -10.52
CA GLN A 55 -4.01 6.83 -11.11
C GLN A 55 -2.75 6.68 -10.25
N GLY A 56 -2.45 7.66 -9.40
CA GLY A 56 -1.34 7.58 -8.45
C GLY A 56 -1.49 6.51 -7.36
N PHE A 57 -2.69 5.97 -7.13
CA PHE A 57 -2.89 4.81 -6.25
C PHE A 57 -2.24 3.52 -6.78
N GLY A 58 -1.81 3.52 -8.03
CA GLY A 58 -1.05 2.43 -8.62
C GLY A 58 0.38 2.31 -8.13
N ASN A 59 0.86 3.33 -7.45
CA ASN A 59 2.23 3.36 -6.95
C ASN A 59 2.27 2.72 -5.54
N GLY A 60 2.84 1.54 -5.43
CA GLY A 60 2.80 0.69 -4.24
C GLY A 60 1.54 -0.20 -4.22
N GLY A 61 1.45 -1.09 -3.24
CA GLY A 61 0.42 -2.11 -3.24
C GLY A 61 0.66 -3.12 -4.36
N PHE A 62 -0.30 -3.90 -4.73
CA PHE A 62 -0.17 -4.99 -5.70
C PHE A 62 0.67 -4.68 -6.94
N ASP A 63 1.96 -4.49 -6.76
CA ASP A 63 2.96 -4.40 -7.82
C ASP A 63 3.83 -5.66 -7.83
N GLU A 64 4.66 -5.84 -8.87
CA GLU A 64 5.62 -6.93 -8.95
C GLU A 64 6.57 -6.92 -7.75
N GLN A 65 7.02 -5.72 -7.35
CA GLN A 65 7.89 -5.49 -6.21
C GLN A 65 7.10 -4.86 -5.07
N MET A 66 7.09 -5.48 -3.90
CA MET A 66 6.33 -5.02 -2.73
C MET A 66 7.26 -4.51 -1.63
N LEU A 67 6.82 -3.49 -0.85
CA LEU A 67 7.53 -3.03 0.35
C LEU A 67 7.76 -4.13 1.39
N ALA A 68 6.90 -5.15 1.41
CA ALA A 68 7.10 -6.34 2.24
C ALA A 68 8.50 -6.94 2.08
N SER A 69 9.04 -6.92 0.85
CA SER A 69 10.39 -7.43 0.54
C SER A 69 11.54 -6.48 0.94
N LEU A 70 11.23 -5.33 1.53
CA LEU A 70 12.19 -4.46 2.24
C LEU A 70 12.11 -4.64 3.75
N THR A 71 11.46 -5.70 4.22
CA THR A 71 11.20 -5.94 5.65
C THR A 71 11.50 -7.38 6.02
N ASP A 72 11.22 -7.72 7.27
CA ASP A 72 11.26 -9.07 7.79
C ASP A 72 9.99 -9.89 7.47
N GLU A 73 9.20 -9.48 6.46
CA GLU A 73 8.03 -10.24 5.98
C GLU A 73 8.36 -11.11 4.77
N ALA A 74 9.13 -10.59 3.83
CA ALA A 74 9.38 -11.27 2.55
C ALA A 74 10.78 -10.95 2.00
N ILE A 75 11.20 -11.72 1.00
CA ILE A 75 12.34 -11.44 0.15
C ILE A 75 11.90 -11.41 -1.30
N PHE A 76 12.52 -10.55 -2.12
CA PHE A 76 12.28 -10.53 -3.55
C PHE A 76 13.21 -11.50 -4.27
N THR A 77 12.64 -12.41 -5.05
CA THR A 77 13.36 -13.55 -5.64
C THR A 77 14.23 -13.17 -6.85
N HIS A 78 13.76 -12.21 -7.67
CA HIS A 78 14.41 -11.92 -8.95
C HIS A 78 15.50 -10.84 -8.81
N PRO A 79 16.73 -11.11 -9.26
CA PRO A 79 17.81 -10.12 -9.24
C PRO A 79 17.58 -9.00 -10.28
N GLY A 80 18.30 -7.89 -10.11
CA GLY A 80 18.34 -6.80 -11.09
C GLY A 80 17.07 -5.95 -11.15
N ARG A 81 16.20 -6.01 -10.13
CA ARG A 81 15.04 -5.12 -9.98
C ARG A 81 15.39 -3.93 -9.08
N GLY A 82 14.60 -2.85 -9.16
CA GLY A 82 14.83 -1.65 -8.36
C GLY A 82 14.86 -1.91 -6.85
N ILE A 83 14.11 -2.89 -6.36
CA ILE A 83 14.10 -3.27 -4.95
C ILE A 83 15.43 -3.89 -4.50
N THR A 84 16.15 -4.59 -5.37
CA THR A 84 17.45 -5.20 -5.05
C THR A 84 18.53 -4.15 -4.83
N THR A 85 18.40 -2.95 -5.40
CA THR A 85 19.29 -1.81 -5.09
C THR A 85 19.29 -1.51 -3.59
N ILE A 86 18.14 -1.67 -2.93
CA ILE A 86 17.99 -1.42 -1.49
C ILE A 86 18.46 -2.63 -0.67
N THR A 87 17.97 -3.83 -1.01
CA THR A 87 18.27 -5.05 -0.24
C THR A 87 19.74 -5.48 -0.34
N GLU A 88 20.44 -5.09 -1.40
CA GLU A 88 21.88 -5.31 -1.60
C GLU A 88 22.75 -4.13 -1.09
N ALA A 89 22.15 -3.18 -0.34
CA ALA A 89 22.83 -2.02 0.22
C ALA A 89 23.57 -1.15 -0.83
N ARG A 90 23.04 -1.08 -2.06
CA ARG A 90 23.60 -0.26 -3.16
C ARG A 90 22.94 1.13 -3.25
N SER A 91 21.92 1.40 -2.42
CA SER A 91 21.19 2.66 -2.41
C SER A 91 22.10 3.84 -2.07
N ASN A 92 21.91 4.96 -2.76
CA ASN A 92 22.59 6.22 -2.50
C ASN A 92 21.64 7.40 -2.81
N SER A 93 22.08 8.63 -2.60
CA SER A 93 21.26 9.83 -2.80
C SER A 93 20.82 10.07 -4.26
N ALA A 94 21.53 9.49 -5.23
CA ALA A 94 21.17 9.59 -6.66
C ALA A 94 20.32 8.41 -7.13
N ASP A 95 20.41 7.26 -6.45
CA ASP A 95 19.64 6.05 -6.76
C ASP A 95 19.16 5.40 -5.47
N ILE A 96 17.90 5.63 -5.14
CA ILE A 96 17.20 4.98 -4.03
C ILE A 96 16.37 3.77 -4.49
N GLY A 97 16.65 3.27 -5.69
CA GLY A 97 16.04 2.06 -6.23
C GLY A 97 14.54 2.20 -6.51
N TRP A 98 13.81 1.14 -6.21
CA TRP A 98 12.37 1.04 -6.48
C TRP A 98 11.54 2.20 -5.90
N VAL A 99 11.89 2.72 -4.73
CA VAL A 99 11.21 3.87 -4.12
C VAL A 99 11.27 5.10 -5.03
N ASN A 100 12.38 5.32 -5.72
CA ASN A 100 12.54 6.45 -6.65
C ASN A 100 11.59 6.35 -7.85
N GLY A 101 11.35 5.15 -8.37
CA GLY A 101 10.41 4.92 -9.47
C GLY A 101 8.94 5.05 -9.04
N THR A 102 8.59 4.38 -7.96
CA THR A 102 7.19 4.20 -7.54
C THR A 102 6.65 5.38 -6.73
N LEU A 103 7.49 5.99 -5.90
CA LEU A 103 7.14 7.09 -4.99
C LEU A 103 8.00 8.32 -5.25
N ALA A 104 8.40 8.50 -6.51
CA ALA A 104 9.23 9.60 -6.93
C ALA A 104 8.62 10.95 -6.55
N TRP A 105 9.45 11.82 -6.02
CA TRP A 105 9.11 13.18 -5.61
C TRP A 105 8.33 13.96 -6.69
N ASN A 106 8.81 13.93 -7.92
CA ASN A 106 8.20 14.62 -9.05
C ASN A 106 6.80 14.06 -9.39
N GLN A 107 6.60 12.76 -9.27
CA GLN A 107 5.29 12.16 -9.52
C GLN A 107 4.27 12.57 -8.45
N MET A 108 4.66 12.59 -7.18
CA MET A 108 3.79 13.05 -6.10
C MET A 108 3.38 14.50 -6.31
N TYR A 109 4.33 15.40 -6.63
CA TYR A 109 4.02 16.79 -6.93
C TYR A 109 3.19 17.00 -8.19
N SER A 110 3.37 16.16 -9.21
CA SER A 110 2.49 16.18 -10.39
C SER A 110 1.02 15.91 -9.99
N ARG A 111 0.78 14.95 -9.09
CA ARG A 111 -0.56 14.64 -8.58
C ARG A 111 -1.11 15.73 -7.66
N ILE A 112 -0.28 16.27 -6.77
CA ILE A 112 -0.62 17.41 -5.91
C ILE A 112 -0.99 18.62 -6.77
N ARG A 113 -0.21 18.93 -7.83
CA ARG A 113 -0.53 19.99 -8.77
C ARG A 113 -1.88 19.79 -9.46
N ALA A 114 -2.15 18.58 -9.95
CA ALA A 114 -3.44 18.27 -10.55
C ALA A 114 -4.61 18.48 -9.58
N ALA A 115 -4.44 18.06 -8.32
CA ALA A 115 -5.43 18.31 -7.27
C ALA A 115 -5.61 19.81 -6.99
N ASN A 116 -4.51 20.60 -6.93
CA ASN A 116 -4.57 22.05 -6.77
C ASN A 116 -5.34 22.73 -7.92
N VAL A 117 -5.08 22.33 -9.17
CA VAL A 117 -5.80 22.83 -10.34
C VAL A 117 -7.29 22.53 -10.23
N ALA A 118 -7.65 21.28 -9.90
CA ALA A 118 -9.03 20.88 -9.75
C ALA A 118 -9.76 21.68 -8.65
N ILE A 119 -9.13 21.82 -7.48
CA ILE A 119 -9.68 22.60 -6.37
C ILE A 119 -9.87 24.07 -6.77
N ALA A 120 -8.85 24.71 -7.34
CA ALA A 120 -8.91 26.11 -7.72
C ALA A 120 -10.00 26.37 -8.76
N LYS A 121 -10.03 25.59 -9.84
CA LYS A 121 -11.00 25.76 -10.95
C LYS A 121 -12.44 25.50 -10.53
N MET A 122 -12.71 24.43 -9.74
CA MET A 122 -14.07 24.12 -9.29
C MET A 122 -14.55 25.03 -8.14
N SER A 123 -13.64 25.70 -7.43
CA SER A 123 -13.98 26.69 -6.42
C SER A 123 -14.23 28.08 -7.02
N ASP A 124 -13.89 28.31 -8.28
CA ASP A 124 -14.16 29.56 -8.97
C ASP A 124 -15.68 29.78 -9.09
N THR A 125 -16.10 31.05 -8.98
CA THR A 125 -17.51 31.46 -9.09
C THR A 125 -18.10 31.22 -10.47
N ASN A 126 -17.27 31.20 -11.51
CA ASN A 126 -17.67 30.97 -12.89
C ASN A 126 -17.79 29.49 -13.25
N PHE A 127 -17.34 28.57 -12.38
CA PHE A 127 -17.50 27.14 -12.63
C PHE A 127 -18.98 26.76 -12.60
N PRO A 128 -19.50 26.02 -13.61
CA PRO A 128 -20.90 25.60 -13.65
C PRO A 128 -21.15 24.53 -12.57
N LYS A 129 -21.52 24.99 -11.37
CA LYS A 129 -21.73 24.10 -10.22
C LYS A 129 -22.92 23.17 -10.45
N GLY A 130 -22.68 21.87 -10.32
CA GLY A 130 -23.67 20.81 -10.41
C GLY A 130 -23.79 20.02 -9.11
N ALA A 131 -24.55 18.93 -9.14
CA ALA A 131 -24.81 18.07 -7.98
C ALA A 131 -23.55 17.38 -7.41
N ASN A 132 -22.51 17.22 -8.23
CA ASN A 132 -21.27 16.54 -7.86
C ASN A 132 -20.12 17.48 -7.50
N THR A 133 -20.26 18.79 -7.65
CA THR A 133 -19.16 19.75 -7.46
C THR A 133 -18.50 19.60 -6.09
N ASP A 134 -19.29 19.60 -5.02
CA ASP A 134 -18.75 19.40 -3.65
C ASP A 134 -18.03 18.07 -3.50
N ARG A 135 -18.58 16.98 -4.08
CA ARG A 135 -17.93 15.68 -4.11
C ARG A 135 -16.56 15.76 -4.78
N LEU A 136 -16.47 16.38 -5.95
CA LEU A 136 -15.24 16.46 -6.74
C LEU A 136 -14.18 17.30 -6.03
N ILE A 137 -14.56 18.40 -5.40
CA ILE A 137 -13.65 19.19 -4.56
C ILE A 137 -13.19 18.38 -3.34
N GLY A 138 -14.10 17.68 -2.66
CA GLY A 138 -13.79 16.82 -1.53
C GLY A 138 -12.82 15.69 -1.91
N GLU A 139 -13.02 15.06 -3.05
CA GLU A 139 -12.10 14.04 -3.58
C GLU A 139 -10.73 14.61 -3.95
N ALA A 140 -10.68 15.78 -4.59
CA ALA A 140 -9.43 16.44 -4.93
C ALA A 140 -8.62 16.82 -3.68
N LYS A 141 -9.28 17.31 -2.60
CA LYS A 141 -8.64 17.56 -1.30
C LYS A 141 -8.14 16.27 -0.65
N PHE A 142 -8.94 15.21 -0.65
CA PHE A 142 -8.52 13.90 -0.16
C PHE A 142 -7.28 13.40 -0.92
N LEU A 143 -7.26 13.50 -2.23
CA LEU A 143 -6.14 13.06 -3.07
C LEU A 143 -4.88 13.90 -2.82
N ARG A 144 -5.02 15.23 -2.66
CA ARG A 144 -3.91 16.10 -2.28
C ARG A 144 -3.33 15.69 -0.92
N ALA A 145 -4.18 15.45 0.06
CA ALA A 145 -3.77 14.96 1.37
C ALA A 145 -3.09 13.58 1.30
N TYR A 146 -3.61 12.66 0.49
CA TYR A 146 -3.03 11.33 0.29
C TYR A 146 -1.60 11.41 -0.28
N TYR A 147 -1.39 12.16 -1.37
CA TYR A 147 -0.05 12.31 -1.96
C TYR A 147 0.91 13.11 -1.06
N SER A 148 0.41 14.09 -0.34
CA SER A 148 1.17 14.81 0.68
C SER A 148 1.59 13.89 1.83
N HIS A 149 0.73 12.96 2.25
CA HIS A 149 1.10 11.95 3.23
C HIS A 149 2.16 10.97 2.70
N GLN A 150 2.14 10.62 1.41
CA GLN A 150 3.23 9.84 0.81
C GLN A 150 4.56 10.60 0.89
N LEU A 151 4.60 11.89 0.54
CA LEU A 151 5.80 12.70 0.71
C LEU A 151 6.25 12.73 2.18
N LEU A 152 5.33 12.97 3.10
CA LEU A 152 5.64 13.09 4.53
C LEU A 152 6.29 11.81 5.09
N ARG A 153 5.74 10.63 4.79
CA ARG A 153 6.23 9.37 5.36
C ARG A 153 7.52 8.84 4.75
N TYR A 154 7.88 9.27 3.52
CA TYR A 154 9.12 8.86 2.86
C TYR A 154 10.22 9.89 2.96
N TYR A 155 9.88 11.19 2.95
CA TYR A 155 10.87 12.28 2.86
C TYR A 155 10.86 13.21 4.07
N GLY A 156 9.91 13.09 4.98
CA GLY A 156 9.69 14.05 6.06
C GLY A 156 8.97 15.31 5.58
N GLY A 157 9.20 16.45 6.22
CA GLY A 157 8.62 17.73 5.80
C GLY A 157 8.92 18.04 4.33
N PHE A 158 8.02 18.70 3.65
CA PHE A 158 8.10 18.99 2.21
C PHE A 158 7.56 20.40 1.93
N PRO A 159 7.90 21.04 0.80
CA PRO A 159 7.30 22.31 0.40
C PRO A 159 5.78 22.18 0.20
N ILE A 160 4.99 22.91 0.99
CA ILE A 160 3.54 22.97 0.84
C ILE A 160 3.22 23.93 -0.31
N ILE A 161 2.57 23.42 -1.35
CA ILE A 161 2.16 24.18 -2.53
C ILE A 161 0.67 23.99 -2.70
N GLU A 162 -0.12 25.04 -2.40
CA GLU A 162 -1.58 25.03 -2.53
C GLU A 162 -2.05 25.62 -3.85
N THR A 163 -1.31 26.58 -4.40
CA THR A 163 -1.63 27.24 -5.66
C THR A 163 -0.78 26.66 -6.78
N PRO A 164 -1.39 26.25 -7.92
CA PRO A 164 -0.62 25.74 -9.04
C PRO A 164 0.23 26.85 -9.66
N TYR A 165 1.53 26.59 -9.86
CA TYR A 165 2.37 27.48 -10.64
C TYR A 165 1.94 27.48 -12.11
N THR A 166 2.01 28.66 -12.74
CA THR A 166 1.82 28.89 -14.17
C THR A 166 3.14 29.28 -14.82
N LEU A 167 3.19 29.35 -16.15
CA LEU A 167 4.39 29.80 -16.87
C LEU A 167 4.77 31.24 -16.54
N ASP A 168 3.78 32.05 -16.15
CA ASP A 168 3.96 33.46 -15.79
C ASP A 168 4.30 33.66 -14.29
N SER A 169 4.46 32.57 -13.52
CA SER A 169 4.82 32.69 -12.11
C SER A 169 6.24 33.26 -11.96
N GLU A 170 6.38 34.33 -11.20
CA GLU A 170 7.67 35.03 -11.02
C GLU A 170 8.69 34.20 -10.25
N THR A 171 8.24 33.26 -9.40
CA THR A 171 9.09 32.40 -8.61
C THR A 171 8.53 31.00 -8.48
N PHE A 172 9.41 30.01 -8.64
CA PHE A 172 9.12 28.58 -8.43
C PHE A 172 9.81 28.06 -7.15
N LYS A 173 10.28 28.95 -6.28
CA LYS A 173 11.00 28.59 -5.05
C LYS A 173 10.01 28.52 -3.89
N ALA A 174 9.83 27.32 -3.35
CA ALA A 174 9.11 27.10 -2.12
C ALA A 174 10.07 26.50 -1.07
N PRO A 175 10.18 27.08 0.13
CA PRO A 175 10.99 26.49 1.20
C PRO A 175 10.39 25.18 1.67
N ARG A 176 11.25 24.32 2.26
CA ARG A 176 10.79 23.11 2.91
C ARG A 176 10.05 23.47 4.21
N ASN A 177 8.83 22.99 4.35
CA ASN A 177 8.05 23.12 5.57
C ASN A 177 8.47 22.07 6.61
N THR A 178 8.20 22.36 7.88
CA THR A 178 8.42 21.43 8.98
C THR A 178 7.48 20.23 8.90
N PHE A 179 7.82 19.17 9.60
CA PHE A 179 6.96 17.98 9.73
C PHE A 179 5.58 18.36 10.30
N GLU A 180 5.55 19.20 11.34
CA GLU A 180 4.32 19.67 11.98
C GLU A 180 3.44 20.46 11.03
N GLU A 181 4.00 21.42 10.28
CA GLU A 181 3.24 22.19 9.28
C GLU A 181 2.64 21.27 8.21
N CYS A 182 3.39 20.26 7.76
CA CYS A 182 2.91 19.30 6.78
C CYS A 182 1.79 18.42 7.35
N VAL A 183 1.88 17.96 8.61
CA VAL A 183 0.80 17.22 9.28
C VAL A 183 -0.46 18.07 9.37
N ASN A 184 -0.33 19.33 9.80
CA ASN A 184 -1.46 20.25 9.93
C ASN A 184 -2.14 20.52 8.58
N PHE A 185 -1.35 20.71 7.53
CA PHE A 185 -1.86 20.86 6.16
C PHE A 185 -2.67 19.64 5.69
N ILE A 186 -2.10 18.44 5.86
CA ILE A 186 -2.76 17.18 5.49
C ILE A 186 -4.07 16.99 6.27
N VAL A 187 -4.05 17.24 7.58
CA VAL A 187 -5.22 17.09 8.45
C VAL A 187 -6.32 18.08 8.06
N LYS A 188 -5.98 19.34 7.76
CA LYS A 188 -6.93 20.34 7.27
C LYS A 188 -7.62 19.88 5.98
N ASP A 189 -6.87 19.41 5.00
CA ASP A 189 -7.45 18.89 3.75
C ASP A 189 -8.38 17.70 3.99
N LEU A 190 -8.02 16.80 4.92
CA LEU A 190 -8.85 15.64 5.24
C LEU A 190 -10.14 16.03 5.97
N ASP A 191 -10.11 17.03 6.86
CA ASP A 191 -11.30 17.53 7.55
C ASP A 191 -12.26 18.22 6.57
N GLU A 192 -11.73 19.04 5.68
CA GLU A 192 -12.52 19.68 4.61
C GLU A 192 -13.08 18.63 3.64
N ALA A 193 -12.28 17.63 3.24
CA ALA A 193 -12.74 16.53 2.41
C ALA A 193 -13.85 15.72 3.09
N ALA A 194 -13.70 15.39 4.37
CA ALA A 194 -14.73 14.67 5.13
C ALA A 194 -16.05 15.45 5.18
N THR A 195 -15.99 16.77 5.34
CA THR A 195 -17.17 17.65 5.34
C THR A 195 -17.86 17.65 3.97
N LEU A 196 -17.12 17.85 2.88
CA LEU A 196 -17.65 17.91 1.50
C LEU A 196 -18.21 16.56 1.03
N LEU A 197 -17.67 15.45 1.56
CA LEU A 197 -18.08 14.09 1.22
C LEU A 197 -19.20 13.55 2.13
N THR A 198 -19.66 14.32 3.11
CA THR A 198 -20.75 13.93 4.03
C THR A 198 -22.03 13.65 3.24
N GLY A 199 -22.65 12.50 3.51
CA GLY A 199 -23.91 12.09 2.87
C GLY A 199 -23.80 11.71 1.39
N LYS A 200 -22.61 11.76 0.79
CA LYS A 200 -22.43 11.32 -0.60
C LYS A 200 -22.38 9.79 -0.67
N SER A 201 -23.10 9.22 -1.63
CA SER A 201 -23.12 7.75 -1.83
C SER A 201 -21.75 7.20 -2.20
N ARG A 202 -21.46 5.99 -1.70
CA ARG A 202 -20.19 5.30 -1.99
C ARG A 202 -20.10 4.91 -3.46
N ILE A 203 -18.96 5.20 -4.06
CA ILE A 203 -18.53 4.68 -5.36
C ILE A 203 -17.23 3.92 -5.12
N ASN A 204 -17.16 2.65 -5.53
CA ASN A 204 -15.99 1.81 -5.33
C ASN A 204 -14.75 2.46 -5.99
N GLY A 205 -13.65 2.50 -5.25
CA GLY A 205 -12.40 3.11 -5.69
C GLY A 205 -12.33 4.64 -5.53
N ARG A 206 -13.42 5.31 -5.12
CA ARG A 206 -13.44 6.75 -4.88
C ARG A 206 -13.46 7.09 -3.39
N ALA A 207 -12.89 8.24 -3.03
CA ALA A 207 -12.86 8.71 -1.65
C ALA A 207 -14.28 8.96 -1.11
N THR A 208 -14.44 8.68 0.18
CA THR A 208 -15.65 8.90 0.95
C THR A 208 -15.30 9.69 2.22
N GLN A 209 -16.30 10.19 2.93
CA GLN A 209 -16.11 10.76 4.25
C GLN A 209 -15.31 9.82 5.15
N LEU A 210 -15.67 8.53 5.19
CA LEU A 210 -14.99 7.53 6.00
C LEU A 210 -13.53 7.32 5.57
N ALA A 211 -13.23 7.41 4.27
CA ALA A 211 -11.86 7.32 3.77
C ALA A 211 -10.99 8.50 4.24
N ALA A 212 -11.55 9.72 4.24
CA ALA A 212 -10.85 10.89 4.76
C ALA A 212 -10.57 10.77 6.26
N MET A 213 -11.55 10.31 7.05
CA MET A 213 -11.39 10.04 8.47
C MET A 213 -10.34 8.94 8.75
N ALA A 214 -10.34 7.86 7.98
CA ALA A 214 -9.40 6.75 8.14
C ALA A 214 -7.96 7.17 7.79
N LEU A 215 -7.77 7.95 6.73
CA LEU A 215 -6.45 8.49 6.40
C LEU A 215 -5.96 9.47 7.47
N LYS A 216 -6.84 10.32 8.01
CA LYS A 216 -6.51 11.21 9.16
C LYS A 216 -6.05 10.40 10.37
N SER A 217 -6.72 9.28 10.68
CA SER A 217 -6.29 8.37 11.75
C SER A 217 -4.86 7.85 11.53
N ARG A 218 -4.52 7.40 10.32
CA ARG A 218 -3.17 6.94 9.96
C ARG A 218 -2.13 8.05 10.10
N VAL A 219 -2.42 9.24 9.58
CA VAL A 219 -1.51 10.41 9.64
C VAL A 219 -1.21 10.79 11.08
N LEU A 220 -2.22 10.89 11.93
CA LEU A 220 -2.06 11.28 13.33
C LEU A 220 -1.38 10.20 14.17
N LEU A 221 -1.62 8.90 13.86
CA LEU A 221 -0.90 7.80 14.49
C LEU A 221 0.62 7.91 14.21
N TYR A 222 0.99 8.15 12.95
CA TYR A 222 2.39 8.31 12.58
C TYR A 222 2.99 9.53 13.28
N ALA A 223 2.28 10.66 13.29
CA ALA A 223 2.71 11.90 13.93
C ALA A 223 2.96 11.77 15.45
N ALA A 224 2.28 10.84 16.13
CA ALA A 224 2.47 10.57 17.56
C ALA A 224 3.59 9.55 17.85
N SER A 225 4.07 8.80 16.83
CA SER A 225 5.00 7.69 17.00
C SER A 225 6.42 8.14 17.36
N ASP A 226 7.26 7.21 17.79
CA ASP A 226 8.62 7.44 18.32
C ASP A 226 9.51 8.24 17.38
N LEU A 227 9.53 7.90 16.09
CA LEU A 227 10.36 8.59 15.08
C LEU A 227 9.97 10.06 14.93
N HIS A 228 8.72 10.39 15.13
CA HIS A 228 8.18 11.72 14.88
C HIS A 228 8.00 12.57 16.17
N ASP A 229 8.46 12.04 17.31
CA ASP A 229 8.67 12.79 18.55
C ASP A 229 10.16 13.09 18.71
N GLY A 230 10.58 14.32 18.44
CA GLY A 230 11.98 14.72 18.37
C GLY A 230 12.82 14.32 19.59
N PRO A 231 12.36 14.56 20.83
CA PRO A 231 13.06 14.08 22.03
C PRO A 231 13.26 12.56 22.05
N THR A 232 12.21 11.79 21.75
CA THR A 232 12.27 10.32 21.71
C THR A 232 13.18 9.83 20.58
N ALA A 233 13.04 10.41 19.38
CA ALA A 233 13.85 10.02 18.22
C ALA A 233 15.34 10.24 18.47
N LYS A 234 15.71 11.38 19.06
CA LYS A 234 17.10 11.70 19.43
C LYS A 234 17.65 10.77 20.53
N ALA A 235 16.81 10.38 21.48
CA ALA A 235 17.21 9.44 22.54
C ALA A 235 17.46 8.03 21.99
N LYS A 236 16.76 7.62 20.93
CA LYS A 236 16.85 6.29 20.32
C LYS A 236 17.88 6.16 19.18
N SER A 237 18.37 7.28 18.64
CA SER A 237 19.30 7.27 17.48
C SER A 237 20.38 8.32 17.62
N ALA A 238 21.63 7.90 17.61
CA ALA A 238 22.79 8.80 17.64
C ALA A 238 22.82 9.73 16.40
N ASP A 239 22.43 9.21 15.22
CA ASP A 239 22.36 9.99 13.98
C ASP A 239 21.33 11.12 14.10
N LEU A 240 20.15 10.82 14.67
CA LEU A 240 19.11 11.83 14.88
C LEU A 240 19.47 12.80 16.03
N ALA A 241 20.23 12.35 17.04
CA ALA A 241 20.73 13.24 18.08
C ALA A 241 21.65 14.34 17.50
N GLY A 242 22.47 13.98 16.52
CA GLY A 242 23.36 14.92 15.79
C GLY A 242 22.66 15.71 14.68
N TYR A 243 21.43 15.38 14.30
CA TYR A 243 20.76 16.04 13.18
C TYR A 243 20.19 17.40 13.58
N ALA A 244 20.77 18.47 12.98
CA ALA A 244 20.47 19.85 13.34
C ALA A 244 19.04 20.31 12.94
N LYS A 245 18.41 19.60 11.98
CA LYS A 245 17.12 20.00 11.38
C LYS A 245 16.01 18.99 11.66
N ILE A 246 15.91 18.56 12.92
CA ILE A 246 14.94 17.56 13.36
C ILE A 246 13.49 17.97 13.07
N GLU A 247 13.21 19.26 12.99
CA GLU A 247 11.90 19.82 12.67
C GLU A 247 11.38 19.39 11.29
N TYR A 248 12.25 18.93 10.40
CA TYR A 248 11.83 18.35 9.13
C TYR A 248 11.42 16.87 9.21
N LEU A 249 11.74 16.20 10.32
CA LEU A 249 11.44 14.76 10.49
C LEU A 249 10.46 14.50 11.63
N ALA A 250 10.37 15.40 12.61
CA ALA A 250 9.63 15.20 13.85
C ALA A 250 9.18 16.53 14.46
N TYR A 251 8.30 16.43 15.45
CA TYR A 251 8.00 17.55 16.34
C TYR A 251 9.20 17.82 17.26
N PRO A 252 9.81 19.01 17.21
CA PRO A 252 10.99 19.30 18.03
C PRO A 252 10.61 19.45 19.51
N SER A 253 9.35 19.74 19.81
CA SER A 253 8.80 20.00 21.16
C SER A 253 7.28 19.72 21.19
N GLY A 254 6.63 20.07 22.27
CA GLY A 254 5.18 19.91 22.46
C GLY A 254 4.81 18.57 23.12
N SER A 255 3.53 18.42 23.46
CA SER A 255 3.01 17.29 24.21
C SER A 255 2.82 16.05 23.33
N ARG A 256 3.63 15.02 23.56
CA ARG A 256 3.42 13.72 22.91
C ARG A 256 2.09 13.08 23.31
N THR A 257 1.68 13.26 24.56
CA THR A 257 0.40 12.78 25.06
C THR A 257 -0.78 13.37 24.28
N GLU A 258 -0.75 14.68 23.99
CA GLU A 258 -1.79 15.31 23.16
C GLU A 258 -1.81 14.76 21.73
N ARG A 259 -0.66 14.45 21.15
CA ARG A 259 -0.58 13.81 19.82
C ARG A 259 -1.23 12.42 19.85
N TRP A 260 -0.98 11.62 20.89
CA TRP A 260 -1.65 10.32 21.06
C TRP A 260 -3.17 10.46 21.29
N GLN A 261 -3.61 11.46 22.04
CA GLN A 261 -5.04 11.75 22.22
C GLN A 261 -5.71 12.10 20.88
N LYS A 262 -5.07 12.93 20.05
CA LYS A 262 -5.57 13.26 18.71
C LYS A 262 -5.63 12.02 17.81
N ALA A 263 -4.61 11.15 17.86
CA ALA A 263 -4.58 9.89 17.11
C ALA A 263 -5.71 8.96 17.56
N GLN A 264 -5.91 8.80 18.89
CA GLN A 264 -6.99 8.00 19.46
C GLN A 264 -8.36 8.52 19.03
N ALA A 265 -8.60 9.82 19.16
CA ALA A 265 -9.87 10.44 18.80
C ALA A 265 -10.18 10.27 17.31
N ALA A 266 -9.18 10.42 16.42
CA ALA A 266 -9.36 10.22 14.99
C ALA A 266 -9.67 8.76 14.63
N ALA A 267 -9.00 7.81 15.26
CA ALA A 267 -9.30 6.39 15.08
C ALA A 267 -10.70 6.04 15.61
N LYS A 268 -11.05 6.53 16.81
CA LYS A 268 -12.38 6.33 17.41
C LYS A 268 -13.50 6.85 16.51
N ALA A 269 -13.29 8.01 15.89
CA ALA A 269 -14.28 8.58 14.97
C ALA A 269 -14.57 7.65 13.78
N VAL A 270 -13.56 6.93 13.25
CA VAL A 270 -13.76 5.91 12.21
C VAL A 270 -14.59 4.75 12.75
N LEU A 271 -14.27 4.26 13.96
CA LEU A 271 -14.99 3.15 14.57
C LEU A 271 -16.45 3.49 14.84
N ASP A 272 -16.74 4.72 15.25
CA ASP A 272 -18.11 5.18 15.55
C ASP A 272 -18.92 5.40 14.26
N ALA A 273 -18.29 5.88 13.20
CA ALA A 273 -18.95 6.10 11.91
C ALA A 273 -19.25 4.80 11.15
N THR A 274 -18.58 3.69 11.50
CA THR A 274 -18.71 2.41 10.80
C THR A 274 -19.77 1.55 11.48
N THR A 275 -20.93 1.39 10.84
CA THR A 275 -22.06 0.61 11.40
C THR A 275 -22.06 -0.86 11.00
N GLY A 276 -21.37 -1.22 9.92
CA GLY A 276 -21.44 -2.55 9.29
C GLY A 276 -20.40 -3.59 9.73
N ASN A 277 -19.29 -3.16 10.33
CA ASN A 277 -18.14 -4.02 10.66
C ASN A 277 -17.87 -4.17 12.15
N LYS A 278 -18.91 -4.05 12.96
CA LYS A 278 -18.76 -4.32 14.38
C LYS A 278 -18.50 -5.80 14.54
N MET A 279 -17.27 -6.15 14.83
CA MET A 279 -16.88 -7.54 15.11
C MET A 279 -17.70 -8.09 16.27
N GLY A 280 -17.97 -7.33 17.34
CA GLY A 280 -18.95 -7.60 18.39
C GLY A 280 -18.84 -8.99 19.05
N LEU A 281 -17.70 -9.67 18.89
CA LEU A 281 -17.49 -11.03 19.35
C LEU A 281 -17.15 -11.02 20.85
N SER A 282 -17.83 -11.88 21.62
CA SER A 282 -17.56 -12.09 23.03
C SER A 282 -16.58 -13.23 23.31
N ALA A 283 -16.31 -14.07 22.31
CA ALA A 283 -15.42 -15.21 22.38
C ALA A 283 -14.82 -15.53 20.99
N PRO A 284 -13.69 -16.27 20.94
CA PRO A 284 -13.10 -16.71 19.68
C PRO A 284 -14.06 -17.60 18.87
N VAL A 285 -14.06 -17.41 17.56
CA VAL A 285 -14.66 -18.37 16.62
C VAL A 285 -13.84 -19.66 16.56
N SER A 286 -14.32 -20.70 15.89
CA SER A 286 -13.52 -21.89 15.64
C SER A 286 -12.30 -21.57 14.76
N HIS A 287 -11.22 -22.33 14.90
CA HIS A 287 -10.01 -22.14 14.11
C HIS A 287 -10.26 -22.22 12.59
N ALA A 288 -11.07 -23.19 12.15
CA ALA A 288 -11.43 -23.35 10.74
C ALA A 288 -12.23 -22.14 10.21
N GLU A 289 -13.15 -21.62 11.01
CA GLU A 289 -13.88 -20.40 10.69
C GLU A 289 -12.94 -19.19 10.66
N GLY A 290 -11.99 -19.12 11.58
CA GLY A 290 -10.95 -18.08 11.60
C GLY A 290 -10.12 -18.03 10.33
N ILE A 291 -9.70 -19.17 9.80
CA ILE A 291 -9.00 -19.28 8.50
C ILE A 291 -9.88 -18.70 7.39
N GLN A 292 -11.15 -19.13 7.33
CA GLN A 292 -12.06 -18.69 6.26
C GLN A 292 -12.40 -17.20 6.36
N ASN A 293 -12.60 -16.67 7.57
CA ASN A 293 -12.82 -15.25 7.81
C ASN A 293 -11.68 -14.39 7.29
N TYR A 294 -10.44 -14.80 7.57
CA TYR A 294 -9.28 -14.04 7.13
C TYR A 294 -9.07 -14.13 5.60
N ILE A 295 -9.33 -15.29 4.99
CA ILE A 295 -9.34 -15.44 3.53
C ILE A 295 -10.40 -14.53 2.91
N ASN A 296 -11.63 -14.55 3.42
CA ASN A 296 -12.71 -13.73 2.91
C ASN A 296 -12.39 -12.24 2.98
N ASN A 297 -11.81 -11.78 4.10
CA ASN A 297 -11.39 -10.39 4.26
C ASN A 297 -10.29 -9.99 3.28
N SER A 298 -9.26 -10.82 3.13
CA SER A 298 -8.14 -10.53 2.23
C SER A 298 -8.53 -10.58 0.76
N MET A 299 -9.50 -11.42 0.41
CA MET A 299 -10.02 -11.56 -0.94
C MET A 299 -11.19 -10.60 -1.24
N ALA A 300 -11.67 -9.86 -0.24
CA ALA A 300 -12.86 -9.01 -0.31
C ALA A 300 -14.08 -9.76 -0.87
N ARG A 301 -14.39 -10.92 -0.29
CA ARG A 301 -15.49 -11.82 -0.69
C ARG A 301 -16.31 -12.23 0.53
N SER A 302 -17.53 -12.65 0.30
CA SER A 302 -18.41 -13.25 1.33
C SER A 302 -18.53 -12.40 2.61
N GLY A 303 -18.71 -11.08 2.45
CA GLY A 303 -18.78 -10.12 3.55
C GLY A 303 -17.45 -9.42 3.87
N GLY A 304 -16.29 -9.96 3.44
CA GLY A 304 -14.98 -9.35 3.65
C GLY A 304 -14.78 -8.02 2.92
N GLU A 305 -15.58 -7.74 1.88
CA GLU A 305 -15.62 -6.46 1.18
C GLU A 305 -16.00 -5.29 2.11
N ALA A 306 -16.73 -5.56 3.19
CA ALA A 306 -17.10 -4.56 4.18
C ALA A 306 -15.89 -4.02 4.98
N GLU A 307 -14.78 -4.76 5.02
CA GLU A 307 -13.52 -4.30 5.61
C GLU A 307 -12.90 -3.13 4.84
N ILE A 308 -13.13 -3.04 3.53
CA ILE A 308 -12.49 -2.05 2.68
C ILE A 308 -13.18 -0.70 2.82
N ILE A 309 -12.49 0.27 3.40
CA ILE A 309 -12.91 1.67 3.45
C ILE A 309 -12.60 2.36 2.12
N LEU A 310 -11.38 2.18 1.63
CA LEU A 310 -10.94 2.62 0.31
C LEU A 310 -10.07 1.54 -0.32
N GLY A 311 -10.44 1.09 -1.51
CA GLY A 311 -9.70 0.09 -2.26
C GLY A 311 -9.41 0.52 -3.68
N ARG A 312 -8.33 0.01 -4.26
CA ARG A 312 -8.11 0.01 -5.69
C ARG A 312 -8.67 -1.29 -6.26
N TYR A 313 -9.55 -1.15 -7.25
CA TYR A 313 -10.23 -2.27 -7.88
C TYR A 313 -9.64 -2.53 -9.27
N PHE A 314 -9.55 -3.80 -9.65
CA PHE A 314 -9.03 -4.27 -10.93
C PHE A 314 -10.13 -4.90 -11.76
N ILE A 315 -10.03 -4.82 -13.07
CA ILE A 315 -10.99 -5.38 -14.02
C ILE A 315 -10.28 -6.23 -15.08
N ASN A 316 -10.94 -7.25 -15.60
CA ASN A 316 -10.39 -8.18 -16.58
C ASN A 316 -9.95 -7.54 -17.90
N LEU A 317 -10.55 -6.42 -18.25
CA LEU A 317 -10.35 -5.78 -19.56
C LEU A 317 -9.13 -4.86 -19.60
N LYS A 318 -8.44 -4.69 -18.48
CA LYS A 318 -7.30 -3.78 -18.37
C LYS A 318 -6.09 -4.49 -17.80
N ASN A 319 -5.01 -4.49 -18.58
CA ASN A 319 -3.73 -5.05 -18.17
C ASN A 319 -3.05 -4.17 -17.12
N GLU A 320 -3.26 -4.46 -15.85
CA GLU A 320 -2.63 -3.79 -14.71
C GLU A 320 -1.94 -4.79 -13.80
N ASN A 321 -0.78 -4.42 -13.26
CA ASN A 321 0.01 -5.28 -12.39
C ASN A 321 -0.78 -5.82 -11.18
N GLY A 322 -1.66 -5.02 -10.60
CA GLY A 322 -2.48 -5.44 -9.48
C GLY A 322 -3.38 -6.65 -9.73
N GLY A 323 -3.82 -6.86 -10.96
CA GLY A 323 -4.58 -8.06 -11.35
C GLY A 323 -3.73 -9.32 -11.50
N ARG A 324 -2.39 -9.20 -11.42
CA ARG A 324 -1.43 -10.29 -11.67
C ARG A 324 -0.79 -10.84 -10.39
N GLN A 325 -1.36 -10.64 -9.22
CA GLN A 325 -0.77 -11.09 -7.95
C GLN A 325 -0.53 -12.58 -7.88
N GLY A 326 -1.42 -13.39 -8.44
CA GLY A 326 -1.21 -14.84 -8.55
C GLY A 326 0.00 -15.19 -9.37
N LEU A 327 0.20 -14.51 -10.52
CA LEU A 327 1.37 -14.69 -11.37
C LEU A 327 2.66 -14.22 -10.67
N PHE A 328 2.64 -13.03 -10.07
CA PHE A 328 3.84 -12.43 -9.47
C PHE A 328 4.34 -13.17 -8.22
N ASN A 329 3.44 -13.70 -7.40
CA ASN A 329 3.79 -14.21 -6.07
C ASN A 329 3.43 -15.67 -5.82
N GLY A 330 2.71 -16.32 -6.74
CA GLY A 330 2.34 -17.73 -6.61
C GLY A 330 3.51 -18.69 -6.90
N PRO A 331 3.33 -20.00 -6.59
CA PRO A 331 4.38 -21.01 -6.75
C PRO A 331 4.74 -21.28 -8.21
N ASN A 332 6.03 -21.48 -8.47
CA ASN A 332 6.55 -21.79 -9.81
C ASN A 332 6.02 -23.11 -10.40
N GLY A 333 5.72 -24.10 -9.57
CA GLY A 333 5.06 -25.33 -10.02
C GLY A 333 3.62 -25.14 -10.53
N TYR A 334 3.10 -23.92 -10.46
CA TYR A 334 1.87 -23.45 -11.10
C TYR A 334 2.14 -22.42 -12.21
N ASN A 335 3.37 -22.38 -12.74
CA ASN A 335 3.86 -21.41 -13.73
C ASN A 335 3.74 -19.95 -13.28
N ASN A 336 3.87 -19.70 -11.99
CA ASN A 336 3.93 -18.37 -11.41
C ASN A 336 5.39 -17.97 -11.08
N TRP A 337 5.60 -16.72 -10.71
CA TRP A 337 6.95 -16.14 -10.67
C TRP A 337 7.59 -16.08 -9.29
N ALA A 338 6.87 -16.37 -8.21
CA ALA A 338 7.40 -16.29 -6.84
C ALA A 338 8.22 -15.01 -6.56
N GLY A 339 7.75 -13.87 -7.03
CA GLY A 339 8.51 -12.61 -6.95
C GLY A 339 8.80 -12.19 -5.52
N ASN A 340 7.75 -12.04 -4.71
CA ASN A 340 7.90 -11.81 -3.27
C ASN A 340 7.58 -13.11 -2.54
N THR A 341 8.50 -13.59 -1.70
CA THR A 341 8.30 -14.85 -0.98
C THR A 341 8.48 -14.65 0.53
N PRO A 342 7.58 -15.21 1.37
CA PRO A 342 7.66 -15.09 2.82
C PRO A 342 8.99 -15.58 3.35
N VAL A 343 9.52 -14.92 4.39
CA VAL A 343 10.72 -15.37 5.09
C VAL A 343 10.36 -16.10 6.38
N GLN A 344 11.28 -16.97 6.87
CA GLN A 344 11.11 -17.72 8.11
C GLN A 344 10.77 -16.81 9.30
N LEU A 345 11.32 -15.59 9.35
CA LEU A 345 11.06 -14.63 10.42
C LEU A 345 9.59 -14.25 10.55
N LEU A 346 8.87 -14.16 9.45
CA LEU A 346 7.42 -13.94 9.49
C LEU A 346 6.69 -15.22 9.91
N VAL A 347 7.10 -16.37 9.37
CA VAL A 347 6.49 -17.66 9.71
C VAL A 347 6.61 -17.95 11.22
N ASP A 348 7.76 -17.67 11.82
CA ASP A 348 7.99 -17.86 13.25
C ASP A 348 7.12 -16.93 14.12
N ASP A 349 6.83 -15.73 13.66
CA ASP A 349 6.05 -14.74 14.40
C ASP A 349 4.52 -15.02 14.42
N TYR A 350 4.02 -15.92 13.58
CA TYR A 350 2.66 -16.46 13.77
C TYR A 350 2.61 -17.30 15.05
N GLU A 351 1.64 -17.02 15.90
CA GLU A 351 1.46 -17.73 17.16
C GLU A 351 0.95 -19.16 16.97
N MET A 352 0.93 -19.92 18.04
CA MET A 352 0.18 -21.17 18.13
C MET A 352 -1.32 -20.87 18.30
N MET A 353 -2.19 -21.86 18.08
CA MET A 353 -3.65 -21.73 18.26
C MET A 353 -4.05 -21.31 19.68
N ASP A 354 -3.24 -21.67 20.67
CA ASP A 354 -3.47 -21.33 22.08
C ASP A 354 -2.97 -19.93 22.46
N GLY A 355 -2.46 -19.16 21.48
CA GLY A 355 -1.93 -17.81 21.68
C GLY A 355 -0.50 -17.76 22.22
N THR A 356 0.17 -18.89 22.41
CA THR A 356 1.59 -18.93 22.78
C THR A 356 2.47 -18.64 21.57
N LYS A 357 3.69 -18.16 21.81
CA LYS A 357 4.68 -17.95 20.75
C LYS A 357 5.18 -19.30 20.25
N PHE A 358 5.37 -19.41 18.94
CA PHE A 358 6.11 -20.53 18.35
C PHE A 358 7.57 -20.51 18.79
N SER A 359 8.15 -21.69 19.02
CA SER A 359 9.55 -21.82 19.43
C SER A 359 10.19 -23.10 18.88
N TRP A 360 11.28 -22.92 18.14
CA TRP A 360 12.14 -24.03 17.70
C TRP A 360 12.79 -24.82 18.88
N SER A 361 12.86 -24.23 20.07
CA SER A 361 13.33 -24.89 21.27
C SER A 361 12.29 -25.83 21.88
N ASN A 362 11.04 -25.77 21.43
CA ASN A 362 10.01 -26.74 21.80
C ASN A 362 10.08 -27.94 20.85
N PRO A 363 10.42 -29.15 21.31
CA PRO A 363 10.63 -30.32 20.44
C PRO A 363 9.39 -30.69 19.60
N ASP A 364 8.20 -30.57 20.18
CA ASP A 364 6.95 -30.93 19.51
C ASP A 364 6.63 -29.93 18.39
N GLN A 365 6.88 -28.63 18.64
CA GLN A 365 6.70 -27.60 17.65
C GLN A 365 7.76 -27.68 16.54
N ALA A 366 9.01 -27.97 16.88
CA ALA A 366 10.10 -28.16 15.93
C ALA A 366 9.89 -29.38 15.03
N ALA A 367 9.32 -30.47 15.57
CA ALA A 367 9.01 -31.68 14.81
C ALA A 367 7.85 -31.51 13.83
N ALA A 368 6.94 -30.56 14.10
CA ALA A 368 5.77 -30.27 13.25
C ALA A 368 5.48 -28.77 13.20
N PRO A 369 6.37 -27.97 12.57
CA PRO A 369 6.40 -26.51 12.71
C PRO A 369 5.18 -25.80 12.09
N TYR A 370 4.42 -26.49 11.28
CA TYR A 370 3.22 -25.95 10.63
C TYR A 370 1.92 -26.38 11.29
N ASN A 371 1.97 -27.21 12.35
CA ASN A 371 0.77 -27.68 13.03
C ASN A 371 0.34 -26.70 14.13
N ASN A 372 -0.98 -26.61 14.35
CA ASN A 372 -1.59 -25.84 15.42
C ASN A 372 -1.16 -24.35 15.47
N ARG A 373 -0.94 -23.73 14.30
CA ARG A 373 -0.58 -22.32 14.19
C ARG A 373 -1.82 -21.42 14.15
N ASP A 374 -1.63 -20.14 14.34
CA ASP A 374 -2.64 -19.09 14.11
C ASP A 374 -3.35 -19.30 12.77
N ALA A 375 -4.66 -19.15 12.74
CA ALA A 375 -5.48 -19.29 11.53
C ALA A 375 -4.96 -18.45 10.35
N ARG A 376 -4.41 -17.27 10.64
CA ARG A 376 -3.86 -16.36 9.63
C ARG A 376 -2.59 -16.90 8.98
N PHE A 377 -1.82 -17.77 9.65
CA PHE A 377 -0.70 -18.47 9.01
C PHE A 377 -1.18 -19.27 7.81
N TYR A 378 -2.20 -20.12 7.99
CA TYR A 378 -2.76 -20.93 6.91
C TYR A 378 -3.43 -20.12 5.83
N ALA A 379 -3.93 -18.93 6.15
CA ALA A 379 -4.54 -18.03 5.19
C ALA A 379 -3.56 -17.12 4.42
N SER A 380 -2.31 -17.01 4.90
CA SER A 380 -1.33 -16.06 4.35
C SER A 380 -0.12 -16.72 3.70
N VAL A 381 0.23 -17.94 4.10
CA VAL A 381 1.48 -18.61 3.67
C VAL A 381 1.17 -19.99 3.09
N LEU A 382 1.77 -20.29 1.96
CA LEU A 382 1.88 -21.66 1.43
C LEU A 382 3.25 -22.20 1.82
N TYR A 383 3.26 -23.41 2.36
CA TYR A 383 4.43 -24.12 2.90
C TYR A 383 4.43 -25.55 2.38
N ASP A 384 5.50 -26.31 2.61
CA ASP A 384 5.61 -27.69 2.17
C ASP A 384 4.48 -28.57 2.73
N GLY A 385 3.76 -29.27 1.85
CA GLY A 385 2.56 -30.06 2.17
C GLY A 385 1.27 -29.26 2.30
N ALA A 386 1.29 -27.92 2.16
CA ALA A 386 0.06 -27.12 2.23
C ALA A 386 -0.89 -27.47 1.08
N GLN A 387 -2.17 -27.66 1.41
CA GLN A 387 -3.20 -27.84 0.39
C GLN A 387 -3.39 -26.53 -0.39
N TRP A 388 -3.36 -26.64 -1.72
CA TRP A 388 -3.58 -25.52 -2.63
C TRP A 388 -4.66 -25.87 -3.66
N LYS A 389 -4.57 -25.37 -4.85
CA LYS A 389 -5.48 -25.65 -5.97
C LYS A 389 -4.96 -26.82 -6.82
N PRO A 390 -5.81 -27.46 -7.63
CA PRO A 390 -5.36 -28.48 -8.58
C PRO A 390 -4.27 -27.95 -9.50
N ARG A 391 -3.30 -28.80 -9.85
CA ARG A 391 -2.31 -28.51 -10.92
C ARG A 391 -3.00 -28.42 -12.27
N SER A 392 -2.33 -27.85 -13.25
CA SER A 392 -2.76 -27.92 -14.65
C SER A 392 -2.94 -29.39 -15.09
N SER A 393 -3.81 -29.65 -16.05
CA SER A 393 -4.09 -31.02 -16.53
C SER A 393 -2.83 -31.81 -16.90
N ALA A 394 -1.80 -31.15 -17.45
CA ALA A 394 -0.52 -31.75 -17.77
C ALA A 394 0.30 -32.19 -16.52
N ASN A 395 0.07 -31.62 -15.39
CA ASN A 395 0.82 -31.86 -14.16
C ASN A 395 0.02 -32.58 -13.05
N GLN A 396 -1.28 -32.82 -13.23
CA GLN A 396 -2.11 -33.55 -12.25
C GLN A 396 -1.62 -34.96 -11.97
N VAL A 397 -1.02 -35.62 -12.95
CA VAL A 397 -0.43 -36.98 -12.77
C VAL A 397 0.74 -36.95 -11.77
N ARG A 398 1.45 -35.82 -11.65
CA ARG A 398 2.58 -35.65 -10.73
C ARG A 398 2.15 -35.23 -9.33
N ASP A 399 0.99 -34.60 -9.22
CA ASP A 399 0.39 -34.14 -7.98
C ASP A 399 -1.15 -34.19 -8.07
N PRO A 400 -1.74 -35.34 -7.81
CA PRO A 400 -3.19 -35.50 -7.85
C PRO A 400 -3.90 -34.81 -6.68
N LEU A 401 -3.17 -34.43 -5.62
CA LEU A 401 -3.73 -33.83 -4.43
C LEU A 401 -3.75 -32.30 -4.47
N GLY A 402 -2.94 -31.66 -5.33
CA GLY A 402 -2.81 -30.22 -5.39
C GLY A 402 -2.09 -29.63 -4.17
N GLN A 403 -1.02 -30.29 -3.74
CA GLN A 403 -0.20 -29.86 -2.59
C GLN A 403 1.04 -29.11 -3.02
N ILE A 404 1.47 -28.15 -2.18
CA ILE A 404 2.76 -27.48 -2.34
C ILE A 404 3.89 -28.44 -1.98
N GLN A 405 4.93 -28.49 -2.83
CA GLN A 405 6.04 -29.41 -2.72
C GLN A 405 7.35 -28.63 -2.82
N THR A 406 7.89 -28.16 -1.71
CA THR A 406 9.13 -27.38 -1.65
C THR A 406 10.32 -28.18 -1.10
N GLY A 407 10.07 -29.42 -0.73
CA GLY A 407 11.09 -30.34 -0.22
C GLY A 407 11.87 -31.06 -1.31
N THR A 408 12.95 -31.75 -0.89
CA THR A 408 13.71 -32.69 -1.69
C THR A 408 13.76 -34.04 -0.99
N TYR A 409 13.84 -35.12 -1.75
CA TYR A 409 13.94 -36.47 -1.20
C TYR A 409 14.85 -37.34 -2.06
N GLU A 410 15.51 -38.34 -1.44
CA GLU A 410 16.35 -39.30 -2.13
C GLU A 410 15.58 -40.61 -2.34
N VAL A 411 15.66 -41.13 -3.55
CA VAL A 411 15.14 -42.46 -3.90
C VAL A 411 16.29 -43.32 -4.38
N THR A 412 16.39 -44.55 -3.87
CA THR A 412 17.34 -45.51 -4.40
C THR A 412 16.75 -46.14 -5.67
N ASN A 413 17.41 -45.95 -6.79
CA ASN A 413 16.97 -46.52 -8.08
C ASN A 413 17.24 -48.02 -8.16
N ALA A 414 16.79 -48.66 -9.23
CA ALA A 414 16.96 -50.11 -9.45
C ALA A 414 18.43 -50.56 -9.54
N ALA A 415 19.36 -49.63 -9.79
CA ALA A 415 20.80 -49.91 -9.82
C ALA A 415 21.48 -49.68 -8.46
N GLY A 416 20.72 -49.40 -7.39
CA GLY A 416 21.23 -49.14 -6.04
C GLY A 416 21.82 -47.73 -5.85
N ALA A 417 21.72 -46.84 -6.83
CA ALA A 417 22.20 -45.48 -6.71
C ALA A 417 21.14 -44.57 -6.11
N LYS A 418 21.54 -43.66 -5.19
CA LYS A 418 20.68 -42.61 -4.69
C LYS A 418 20.47 -41.51 -5.73
N VAL A 419 19.23 -41.18 -5.98
CA VAL A 419 18.81 -40.11 -6.90
C VAL A 419 18.01 -39.10 -6.11
N THR A 420 18.42 -37.83 -6.15
CA THR A 420 17.69 -36.74 -5.54
C THR A 420 16.53 -36.33 -6.45
N HIS A 421 15.34 -36.31 -5.88
CA HIS A 421 14.13 -35.77 -6.49
C HIS A 421 13.78 -34.42 -5.86
N PHE A 422 13.38 -33.48 -6.68
CA PHE A 422 12.96 -32.15 -6.27
C PHE A 422 11.45 -32.05 -6.35
N GLY A 423 10.85 -31.45 -5.32
CA GLY A 423 9.43 -31.12 -5.32
C GLY A 423 9.06 -30.17 -6.45
N LEU A 424 7.77 -30.15 -6.79
CA LEU A 424 7.26 -29.41 -7.96
C LEU A 424 7.31 -27.90 -7.80
N ASP A 425 7.48 -27.40 -6.57
CA ASP A 425 7.54 -25.97 -6.25
C ASP A 425 8.93 -25.57 -5.71
N THR A 426 9.97 -26.28 -6.12
CA THR A 426 11.38 -25.96 -5.80
C THR A 426 12.04 -25.17 -6.91
N ARG A 427 13.22 -24.62 -6.66
CA ARG A 427 14.06 -23.99 -7.68
C ARG A 427 14.66 -24.99 -8.70
N ASN A 428 14.56 -26.27 -8.43
CA ASN A 428 14.95 -27.35 -9.36
C ASN A 428 13.70 -28.14 -9.81
N SER A 429 12.56 -27.49 -9.86
CA SER A 429 11.29 -28.08 -10.28
C SER A 429 11.36 -28.62 -11.71
N PRO A 430 10.78 -29.80 -11.98
CA PRO A 430 10.66 -30.31 -13.36
C PRO A 430 9.57 -29.60 -14.17
N ILE A 431 8.84 -28.64 -13.58
CA ILE A 431 7.82 -27.83 -14.27
C ILE A 431 8.40 -26.48 -14.69
N GLU A 432 9.00 -25.76 -13.75
CA GLU A 432 9.60 -24.46 -13.97
C GLU A 432 10.65 -24.22 -12.87
N ASP A 433 11.91 -24.02 -13.23
CA ASP A 433 13.08 -24.01 -12.33
C ASP A 433 13.66 -22.61 -12.05
N TRP A 434 13.31 -21.60 -12.85
CA TRP A 434 13.84 -20.25 -12.68
C TRP A 434 13.18 -19.48 -11.52
N ASN A 435 11.85 -19.55 -11.44
CA ASN A 435 11.03 -18.72 -10.54
C ASN A 435 10.77 -19.35 -9.15
N GLY A 436 11.48 -20.38 -8.75
CA GLY A 436 11.26 -21.01 -7.45
C GLY A 436 11.68 -20.11 -6.28
N SER A 437 10.95 -20.22 -5.16
CA SER A 437 11.28 -19.53 -3.92
C SER A 437 12.65 -19.94 -3.37
N TYR A 438 13.40 -18.98 -2.80
CA TYR A 438 14.59 -19.26 -1.99
C TYR A 438 14.28 -19.70 -0.57
N THR A 439 13.06 -19.42 -0.09
CA THR A 439 12.66 -19.66 1.31
C THR A 439 11.85 -20.94 1.51
N GLY A 440 11.39 -21.57 0.43
CA GLY A 440 10.44 -22.68 0.49
C GLY A 440 9.01 -22.27 0.83
N TYR A 441 8.72 -20.96 0.92
CA TYR A 441 7.39 -20.42 1.19
C TYR A 441 6.87 -19.61 0.00
N TYR A 442 5.53 -19.52 -0.11
CA TYR A 442 4.85 -18.70 -1.12
C TYR A 442 3.71 -17.91 -0.50
N PHE A 443 3.31 -16.81 -1.13
CA PHE A 443 2.14 -16.06 -0.73
C PHE A 443 0.85 -16.84 -0.99
N ARG A 444 -0.05 -16.80 0.01
CA ARG A 444 -1.44 -17.20 -0.14
C ARG A 444 -2.39 -16.01 -0.01
N LYS A 445 -2.12 -15.10 0.93
CA LYS A 445 -2.91 -13.88 1.10
C LYS A 445 -2.96 -13.10 -0.20
N PHE A 446 -4.15 -12.67 -0.61
CA PHE A 446 -4.43 -11.96 -1.87
C PHE A 446 -4.22 -12.77 -3.16
N VAL A 447 -3.82 -14.03 -3.08
CA VAL A 447 -3.68 -14.90 -4.26
C VAL A 447 -4.93 -15.74 -4.43
N ASP A 448 -5.58 -15.64 -5.59
CA ASP A 448 -6.81 -16.37 -5.85
C ASP A 448 -6.57 -17.86 -6.04
N ALA A 449 -7.25 -18.66 -5.22
CA ALA A 449 -7.20 -20.12 -5.28
C ALA A 449 -8.00 -20.71 -6.46
N ASN A 450 -8.69 -19.89 -7.25
CA ASN A 450 -9.44 -20.35 -8.42
C ASN A 450 -8.49 -21.02 -9.43
N PRO A 451 -8.69 -22.31 -9.80
CA PRO A 451 -7.83 -23.01 -10.75
C PRO A 451 -7.77 -22.36 -12.14
N ALA A 452 -8.78 -21.58 -12.52
CA ALA A 452 -8.81 -20.88 -13.80
C ALA A 452 -7.89 -19.64 -13.83
N ILE A 453 -7.36 -19.19 -12.68
CA ILE A 453 -6.49 -18.01 -12.58
C ILE A 453 -5.05 -18.49 -12.32
N VAL A 454 -4.34 -18.85 -13.39
CA VAL A 454 -3.02 -19.55 -13.28
C VAL A 454 -1.94 -18.99 -14.18
N ASP A 455 -2.24 -18.17 -15.17
CA ASP A 455 -1.25 -17.71 -16.12
C ASP A 455 -1.27 -16.18 -16.34
N GLN A 456 -0.31 -15.70 -17.10
CA GLN A 456 -0.16 -14.28 -17.42
C GLN A 456 -1.30 -13.68 -18.24
N ASN A 457 -2.21 -14.50 -18.75
CA ASN A 457 -3.36 -14.07 -19.54
C ASN A 457 -4.65 -14.05 -18.74
N THR A 458 -4.63 -14.56 -17.51
CA THR A 458 -5.79 -14.62 -16.62
C THR A 458 -5.56 -13.73 -15.40
N TRP A 459 -6.48 -12.78 -15.18
CA TRP A 459 -6.36 -11.76 -14.17
C TRP A 459 -7.25 -12.04 -12.98
N GLN A 460 -6.73 -11.87 -11.78
CA GLN A 460 -7.55 -11.87 -10.58
C GLN A 460 -8.16 -10.49 -10.33
N GLN A 461 -9.32 -10.46 -9.68
CA GLN A 461 -10.04 -9.23 -9.34
C GLN A 461 -10.09 -8.98 -7.83
N VAL A 462 -8.98 -9.23 -7.16
CA VAL A 462 -8.87 -8.96 -5.72
C VAL A 462 -8.51 -7.49 -5.54
N PRO A 463 -9.34 -6.68 -4.86
CA PRO A 463 -9.03 -5.28 -4.66
C PRO A 463 -7.86 -5.11 -3.68
N TRP A 464 -7.01 -4.11 -3.94
CA TRP A 464 -5.99 -3.70 -2.98
C TRP A 464 -6.61 -2.80 -1.91
N PRO A 465 -6.52 -3.14 -0.60
CA PRO A 465 -7.04 -2.31 0.47
C PRO A 465 -6.08 -1.15 0.75
N VAL A 466 -6.40 0.05 0.25
CA VAL A 466 -5.65 1.28 0.58
C VAL A 466 -5.87 1.68 2.04
N LEU A 467 -7.12 1.58 2.48
CA LEU A 467 -7.57 1.81 3.86
C LEU A 467 -8.62 0.76 4.21
N ARG A 468 -8.48 0.10 5.34
CA ARG A 468 -9.46 -0.86 5.83
C ARG A 468 -9.80 -0.66 7.31
N TYR A 469 -10.97 -1.14 7.70
CA TYR A 469 -11.52 -0.94 9.04
C TYR A 469 -10.60 -1.45 10.15
N THR A 470 -10.04 -2.64 10.00
CA THR A 470 -9.15 -3.22 11.01
C THR A 470 -7.90 -2.39 11.26
N GLU A 471 -7.40 -1.66 10.26
CA GLU A 471 -6.31 -0.70 10.49
C GLU A 471 -6.73 0.40 11.46
N ALA A 472 -7.95 0.94 11.32
CA ALA A 472 -8.46 1.95 12.27
C ALA A 472 -8.62 1.37 13.68
N VAL A 473 -9.05 0.11 13.80
CA VAL A 473 -9.07 -0.61 15.10
C VAL A 473 -7.67 -0.68 15.70
N LEU A 474 -6.69 -1.13 14.91
CA LEU A 474 -5.29 -1.22 15.37
C LEU A 474 -4.72 0.15 15.74
N ASN A 475 -5.05 1.20 14.99
CA ASN A 475 -4.63 2.58 15.32
C ASN A 475 -5.22 3.04 16.66
N TYR A 476 -6.48 2.71 16.92
CA TYR A 476 -7.13 3.00 18.20
C TYR A 476 -6.48 2.24 19.37
N VAL A 477 -6.20 0.95 19.16
CA VAL A 477 -5.52 0.10 20.16
C VAL A 477 -4.15 0.65 20.51
N GLU A 478 -3.32 1.01 19.52
CA GLU A 478 -1.98 1.55 19.77
C GLU A 478 -2.05 2.85 20.59
N ALA A 479 -2.90 3.78 20.15
CA ALA A 479 -3.06 5.04 20.87
C ALA A 479 -3.56 4.82 22.31
N SER A 480 -4.45 3.85 22.53
CA SER A 480 -4.95 3.50 23.87
C SER A 480 -3.85 2.91 24.76
N ILE A 481 -2.96 2.07 24.22
CA ILE A 481 -1.78 1.54 24.93
C ILE A 481 -0.85 2.69 25.34
N GLU A 482 -0.55 3.59 24.41
CA GLU A 482 0.37 4.71 24.66
C GLU A 482 -0.21 5.76 25.65
N LEU A 483 -1.54 5.79 25.81
CA LEU A 483 -2.25 6.60 26.80
C LEU A 483 -2.51 5.85 28.13
N GLY A 484 -2.00 4.61 28.30
CA GLY A 484 -2.21 3.82 29.51
C GLY A 484 -3.62 3.24 29.67
N GLN A 485 -4.44 3.25 28.63
CA GLN A 485 -5.81 2.75 28.63
C GLN A 485 -5.84 1.26 28.21
N GLU A 486 -5.13 0.42 28.98
CA GLU A 486 -4.84 -0.96 28.59
C GLU A 486 -6.08 -1.85 28.50
N GLU A 487 -7.07 -1.67 29.36
CA GLU A 487 -8.32 -2.43 29.32
C GLU A 487 -9.09 -2.18 28.02
N GLU A 488 -9.21 -0.92 27.63
CA GLU A 488 -9.86 -0.54 26.37
C GLU A 488 -9.06 -1.06 25.16
N ALA A 489 -7.73 -0.99 25.23
CA ALA A 489 -6.85 -1.55 24.20
C ALA A 489 -7.06 -3.05 24.03
N ARG A 490 -7.06 -3.84 25.11
CA ARG A 490 -7.31 -5.30 25.08
C ARG A 490 -8.69 -5.62 24.53
N LYS A 491 -9.72 -4.88 24.93
CA LYS A 491 -11.09 -5.06 24.44
C LYS A 491 -11.16 -5.01 22.90
N TRP A 492 -10.55 -4.01 22.27
CA TRP A 492 -10.56 -3.88 20.82
C TRP A 492 -9.58 -4.84 20.12
N LEU A 493 -8.42 -5.10 20.72
CA LEU A 493 -7.46 -6.07 20.19
C LEU A 493 -8.07 -7.48 20.16
N ASN A 494 -8.83 -7.84 21.18
CA ASN A 494 -9.51 -9.13 21.26
C ASN A 494 -10.57 -9.31 20.18
N GLN A 495 -11.20 -8.26 19.67
CA GLN A 495 -12.12 -8.37 18.55
C GLN A 495 -11.42 -8.90 17.27
N ILE A 496 -10.19 -8.41 17.01
CA ILE A 496 -9.38 -8.89 15.88
C ILE A 496 -9.00 -10.36 16.11
N ARG A 497 -8.57 -10.71 17.29
CA ARG A 497 -8.15 -12.07 17.66
C ARG A 497 -9.29 -13.08 17.63
N PHE A 498 -10.42 -12.73 18.20
CA PHE A 498 -11.60 -13.60 18.25
C PHE A 498 -12.12 -13.96 16.86
N ARG A 499 -12.08 -13.00 15.92
CA ARG A 499 -12.48 -13.20 14.53
C ARG A 499 -11.69 -14.29 13.81
N VAL A 500 -10.46 -14.56 14.26
CA VAL A 500 -9.55 -15.57 13.69
C VAL A 500 -9.29 -16.75 14.64
N GLY A 501 -10.13 -16.92 15.67
CA GLY A 501 -10.05 -18.06 16.58
C GLY A 501 -8.92 -18.00 17.61
N GLN A 502 -8.25 -16.83 17.76
CA GLN A 502 -7.19 -16.65 18.74
C GLN A 502 -7.74 -16.29 20.13
N PRO A 503 -7.13 -16.75 21.22
CA PRO A 503 -7.56 -16.42 22.58
C PRO A 503 -7.35 -14.95 22.92
N ALA A 504 -8.02 -14.52 24.01
CA ALA A 504 -7.91 -13.16 24.52
C ALA A 504 -6.49 -12.83 25.01
N VAL A 505 -6.10 -11.58 24.80
CA VAL A 505 -4.88 -10.97 25.34
C VAL A 505 -5.11 -10.60 26.82
N THR A 506 -4.18 -10.98 27.66
CA THR A 506 -4.21 -10.71 29.12
C THR A 506 -3.01 -9.88 29.59
N GLU A 507 -2.03 -9.68 28.75
CA GLU A 507 -0.80 -8.95 29.03
C GLU A 507 -1.06 -7.49 29.39
N THR A 508 -0.12 -6.89 30.11
CA THR A 508 -0.09 -5.48 30.54
C THR A 508 1.26 -4.84 30.24
N GLY A 509 1.37 -3.53 30.30
CA GLY A 509 2.62 -2.78 30.13
C GLY A 509 3.32 -3.07 28.80
N ASP A 510 4.63 -3.27 28.86
CA ASP A 510 5.44 -3.54 27.67
C ASP A 510 5.10 -4.89 27.01
N ALA A 511 4.65 -5.88 27.76
CA ALA A 511 4.21 -7.15 27.19
C ALA A 511 2.97 -6.96 26.31
N LEU A 512 2.02 -6.11 26.71
CA LEU A 512 0.86 -5.75 25.90
C LEU A 512 1.29 -4.99 24.64
N ARG A 513 2.25 -4.06 24.76
CA ARG A 513 2.79 -3.34 23.59
C ARG A 513 3.46 -4.28 22.60
N GLN A 514 4.24 -5.24 23.05
CA GLN A 514 4.86 -6.25 22.18
C GLN A 514 3.82 -7.17 21.54
N ARG A 515 2.81 -7.60 22.30
CA ARG A 515 1.68 -8.38 21.78
C ARG A 515 0.95 -7.62 20.68
N TYR A 516 0.63 -6.35 20.90
CA TYR A 516 0.01 -5.48 19.90
C TYR A 516 0.88 -5.35 18.64
N ARG A 517 2.19 -5.11 18.79
CA ARG A 517 3.10 -4.96 17.64
C ARG A 517 3.13 -6.23 16.79
N ASN A 518 3.13 -7.40 17.44
CA ASN A 518 3.03 -8.68 16.73
C ASN A 518 1.67 -8.86 16.08
N GLU A 519 0.58 -8.57 16.78
CA GLU A 519 -0.78 -8.65 16.25
C GLU A 519 -0.95 -7.78 14.99
N ARG A 520 -0.46 -6.52 15.05
CA ARG A 520 -0.48 -5.62 13.89
C ARG A 520 0.34 -6.16 12.72
N ARG A 521 1.52 -6.74 13.00
CA ARG A 521 2.36 -7.38 11.99
C ARG A 521 1.64 -8.52 11.28
N ILE A 522 1.07 -9.46 12.05
CA ILE A 522 0.39 -10.65 11.53
C ILE A 522 -0.89 -10.26 10.78
N GLU A 523 -1.69 -9.35 11.35
CA GLU A 523 -2.95 -8.91 10.76
C GLU A 523 -2.75 -8.14 9.45
N MET A 524 -1.73 -7.27 9.41
CA MET A 524 -1.43 -6.41 8.27
C MET A 524 -0.33 -6.97 7.36
N ALA A 525 0.03 -8.25 7.51
CA ALA A 525 1.07 -8.88 6.69
C ALA A 525 0.81 -8.67 5.20
N TYR A 526 1.83 -8.28 4.45
CA TYR A 526 1.84 -7.98 3.01
C TYR A 526 0.95 -6.79 2.58
N GLU A 527 0.52 -5.93 3.52
CA GLU A 527 -0.28 -4.72 3.22
C GLU A 527 0.57 -3.45 3.23
N GLU A 528 1.86 -3.55 2.99
CA GLU A 528 2.80 -2.42 2.90
C GLU A 528 2.95 -1.62 4.23
N GLN A 529 2.46 -2.17 5.36
CA GLN A 529 2.46 -1.48 6.65
C GLN A 529 3.77 -1.69 7.43
N ARG A 530 4.33 -2.90 7.41
CA ARG A 530 5.50 -3.29 8.22
C ARG A 530 6.70 -2.37 8.02
N TYR A 531 6.98 -1.97 6.79
CA TYR A 531 8.06 -1.04 6.47
C TYR A 531 7.95 0.28 7.25
N HIS A 532 6.74 0.83 7.31
CA HIS A 532 6.49 2.07 8.04
C HIS A 532 6.43 1.85 9.54
N ASP A 533 5.84 0.75 10.01
CA ASP A 533 5.71 0.42 11.43
C ASP A 533 7.09 0.22 12.08
N ALA A 534 7.99 -0.54 11.45
CA ALA A 534 9.35 -0.75 11.95
C ALA A 534 10.13 0.57 12.04
N ARG A 535 9.95 1.48 11.09
CA ARG A 535 10.60 2.81 11.06
C ARG A 535 10.00 3.74 12.13
N ARG A 536 8.67 3.90 12.17
CA ARG A 536 8.02 4.83 13.10
C ARG A 536 8.14 4.41 14.56
N TRP A 537 8.27 3.12 14.86
CA TRP A 537 8.58 2.59 16.19
C TRP A 537 10.08 2.61 16.50
N MET A 538 10.94 2.88 15.49
CA MET A 538 12.40 2.86 15.59
C MET A 538 12.94 1.51 16.08
N ILE A 539 12.41 0.41 15.54
CA ILE A 539 12.78 -0.98 15.87
C ILE A 539 13.40 -1.72 14.67
N ALA A 540 13.78 -1.03 13.62
CA ALA A 540 14.30 -1.68 12.40
C ALA A 540 15.57 -2.49 12.69
N ALA A 541 16.47 -2.01 13.53
CA ALA A 541 17.68 -2.74 13.92
C ALA A 541 17.37 -4.05 14.65
N GLU A 542 16.32 -4.06 15.49
CA GLU A 542 15.90 -5.22 16.27
C GLU A 542 15.13 -6.23 15.41
N THR A 543 14.41 -5.78 14.39
CA THR A 543 13.50 -6.61 13.60
C THR A 543 14.12 -7.07 12.28
N LEU A 544 14.64 -6.13 11.49
CA LEU A 544 15.23 -6.42 10.17
C LEU A 544 16.63 -7.04 10.29
N GLY A 545 17.31 -6.85 11.42
CA GLY A 545 18.60 -7.45 11.73
C GLY A 545 18.52 -8.88 12.32
N ARG A 546 17.32 -9.42 12.56
CA ARG A 546 17.17 -10.79 13.07
C ARG A 546 17.72 -11.81 12.06
N LYS A 547 18.31 -12.88 12.59
CA LYS A 547 18.68 -14.04 11.77
C LYS A 547 17.56 -15.07 11.85
N ALA A 548 17.17 -15.62 10.71
CA ALA A 548 16.28 -16.77 10.68
C ALA A 548 17.02 -18.00 11.22
N ASN A 549 16.31 -18.85 11.97
CA ASN A 549 16.79 -20.19 12.28
C ASN A 549 16.62 -21.01 10.98
N GLY A 550 17.71 -21.49 10.43
CA GLY A 550 17.74 -22.34 9.23
C GLY A 550 17.91 -23.79 9.61
#